data_7f851cafbdd35acdb6166bf80e16494b
#
_entry.id   7f851cafbdd35acdb6166bf80e16494b
#
_cell.length_a   1.000
_cell.length_b   1.000
_cell.length_c   1.000
_cell.angle_alpha   90.00
_cell.angle_beta   90.00
_cell.angle_gamma   90.00
#
_symmetry.space_group_name_H-M   'P 1'
#
loop_
_entity.id
_entity.type
_entity.pdbx_description
1 polymer ?
#
loop_
_entity_poly.entity_id
_entity_poly.type
_entity_poly.pdbx_seq_one_letter_code
_entity_poly.pdbx_strand_id
1 'polypeptide(L)'
;VLGGVTYAAWGVFPPYAEQAEARKHCIESLREAGRIADSLGVILCLEILNRFEGYLINTVEQGLALLAEVNSPAVKLHLDTFHLNIEEDDVSKAIRLAGDRIGHFHCSENNRKMPGRGHIPWGEVRAALDAVNYQGWLTIESFVQPGEEVGPALSIWRPLGDDLDADARAGADFVRREVAGA
;
A
#
# COMPACT_ATOMS: atom_id res chain seq x y z
N VAL A 1 6.70 12.02 4.58
CA VAL A 1 5.55 11.21 4.13
C VAL A 1 4.87 10.61 5.35
N LEU A 2 3.55 10.61 5.39
CA LEU A 2 2.71 9.89 6.34
C LEU A 2 1.83 8.94 5.53
N GLY A 3 2.04 7.64 5.64
CA GLY A 3 1.30 6.61 4.89
C GLY A 3 0.48 5.70 5.78
N GLY A 4 -0.45 4.98 5.18
CA GLY A 4 -1.28 3.96 5.83
C GLY A 4 -2.78 4.16 5.60
N VAL A 5 -3.59 3.46 6.40
CA VAL A 5 -5.05 3.48 6.33
C VAL A 5 -5.59 4.69 7.10
N THR A 6 -5.40 5.89 6.55
CA THR A 6 -5.78 7.14 7.21
C THR A 6 -7.18 7.64 6.81
N TYR A 7 -7.90 6.87 6.01
CA TYR A 7 -9.16 7.26 5.37
C TYR A 7 -10.37 6.45 5.83
N ALA A 8 -10.15 5.33 6.50
CA ALA A 8 -11.17 4.48 7.10
C ALA A 8 -10.61 3.70 8.29
N ALA A 9 -11.47 3.17 9.15
CA ALA A 9 -11.04 2.26 10.20
C ALA A 9 -10.67 0.89 9.58
N TRP A 10 -9.45 0.44 9.79
CA TRP A 10 -8.95 -0.84 9.30
C TRP A 10 -9.74 -2.03 9.87
N GLY A 11 -10.12 -2.98 9.01
CA GLY A 11 -10.88 -4.16 9.41
C GLY A 11 -12.34 -3.90 9.81
N VAL A 12 -12.84 -2.67 9.63
CA VAL A 12 -14.23 -2.31 9.90
C VAL A 12 -15.00 -2.20 8.60
N PHE A 13 -16.09 -2.98 8.47
CA PHE A 13 -16.91 -3.08 7.27
C PHE A 13 -18.32 -2.61 7.57
N PRO A 14 -18.68 -1.35 7.25
CA PRO A 14 -20.04 -0.87 7.43
C PRO A 14 -21.00 -1.57 6.46
N PRO A 15 -22.31 -1.67 6.81
CA PRO A 15 -23.33 -2.15 5.90
C PRO A 15 -23.25 -1.43 4.54
N TYR A 16 -23.51 -2.15 3.44
CA TYR A 16 -23.42 -1.58 2.09
C TYR A 16 -24.21 -0.28 1.92
N ALA A 17 -25.38 -0.17 2.54
CA ALA A 17 -26.22 1.03 2.48
C ALA A 17 -25.57 2.28 3.13
N GLU A 18 -24.59 2.08 4.03
CA GLU A 18 -23.91 3.16 4.75
C GLU A 18 -22.60 3.57 4.07
N GLN A 19 -22.07 2.77 3.13
CA GLN A 19 -20.76 2.99 2.53
C GLN A 19 -20.67 4.31 1.74
N ALA A 20 -21.76 4.72 1.08
CA ALA A 20 -21.80 5.97 0.34
C ALA A 20 -21.68 7.19 1.26
N GLU A 21 -22.28 7.15 2.45
CA GLU A 21 -22.17 8.23 3.43
C GLU A 21 -20.80 8.22 4.11
N ALA A 22 -20.26 7.04 4.43
CA ALA A 22 -18.91 6.89 4.95
C ALA A 22 -17.85 7.46 3.97
N ARG A 23 -18.07 7.25 2.65
CA ARG A 23 -17.20 7.83 1.62
C ARG A 23 -17.24 9.37 1.62
N LYS A 24 -18.40 9.99 1.80
CA LYS A 24 -18.49 11.46 1.89
C LYS A 24 -17.70 12.00 3.08
N HIS A 25 -17.91 11.40 4.27
CA HIS A 25 -17.18 11.78 5.47
C HIS A 25 -15.65 11.60 5.30
N CYS A 26 -15.24 10.53 4.63
CA CYS A 26 -13.84 10.30 4.28
C CYS A 26 -13.29 11.45 3.42
N ILE A 27 -13.99 11.84 2.35
CA ILE A 27 -13.56 12.91 1.45
C ILE A 27 -13.44 14.25 2.19
N GLU A 28 -14.42 14.59 3.03
CA GLU A 28 -14.40 15.82 3.84
C GLU A 28 -13.21 15.83 4.81
N SER A 29 -12.97 14.73 5.51
CA SER A 29 -11.85 14.58 6.43
C SER A 29 -10.50 14.66 5.71
N LEU A 30 -10.38 14.00 4.54
CA LEU A 30 -9.15 14.02 3.73
C LEU A 30 -8.87 15.40 3.12
N ARG A 31 -9.89 16.18 2.77
CA ARG A 31 -9.70 17.58 2.32
C ARG A 31 -9.08 18.43 3.42
N GLU A 32 -9.59 18.32 4.64
CA GLU A 32 -9.04 19.06 5.78
C GLU A 32 -7.63 18.57 6.15
N ALA A 33 -7.43 17.25 6.24
CA ALA A 33 -6.12 16.67 6.51
C ALA A 33 -5.11 17.05 5.41
N GLY A 34 -5.52 17.02 4.13
CA GLY A 34 -4.69 17.42 3.00
C GLY A 34 -4.29 18.89 3.06
N ARG A 35 -5.20 19.78 3.46
CA ARG A 35 -4.88 21.22 3.66
C ARG A 35 -3.84 21.41 4.77
N ILE A 36 -3.97 20.67 5.87
CA ILE A 36 -3.00 20.73 6.96
C ILE A 36 -1.65 20.16 6.50
N ALA A 37 -1.65 19.00 5.83
CA ALA A 37 -0.46 18.35 5.31
C ALA A 37 0.31 19.28 4.34
N ASP A 38 -0.40 19.92 3.41
CA ASP A 38 0.16 20.89 2.47
C ASP A 38 0.85 22.06 3.19
N SER A 39 0.20 22.63 4.21
CA SER A 39 0.76 23.73 5.01
C SER A 39 2.03 23.35 5.78
N LEU A 40 2.22 22.06 6.05
CA LEU A 40 3.38 21.53 6.77
C LEU A 40 4.44 20.91 5.84
N GLY A 41 4.22 20.90 4.53
CA GLY A 41 5.09 20.23 3.57
C GLY A 41 5.12 18.70 3.74
N VAL A 42 4.04 18.10 4.25
CA VAL A 42 3.87 16.67 4.44
C VAL A 42 3.03 16.10 3.31
N ILE A 43 3.41 14.93 2.78
CA ILE A 43 2.57 14.15 1.86
C ILE A 43 1.85 13.08 2.64
N LEU A 44 0.52 13.08 2.54
CA LEU A 44 -0.36 12.04 3.10
C LEU A 44 -0.62 10.99 2.03
N CYS A 45 -0.26 9.74 2.29
CA CYS A 45 -0.37 8.65 1.35
C CYS A 45 -1.42 7.64 1.81
N LEU A 46 -2.47 7.46 1.00
CA LEU A 46 -3.59 6.58 1.27
C LEU A 46 -3.23 5.17 0.78
N GLU A 47 -3.16 4.22 1.67
CA GLU A 47 -2.85 2.84 1.34
C GLU A 47 -4.06 2.14 0.73
N ILE A 48 -3.87 1.57 -0.46
CA ILE A 48 -4.89 0.76 -1.12
C ILE A 48 -4.83 -0.64 -0.51
N LEU A 49 -5.90 -1.05 0.16
CA LEU A 49 -5.99 -2.34 0.83
C LEU A 49 -6.73 -3.39 0.00
N ASN A 50 -6.42 -4.65 0.23
CA ASN A 50 -7.26 -5.74 -0.27
C ASN A 50 -8.64 -5.76 0.41
N ARG A 51 -9.61 -6.43 -0.23
CA ARG A 51 -11.01 -6.52 0.21
C ARG A 51 -11.24 -7.21 1.55
N PHE A 52 -10.24 -7.91 2.08
CA PHE A 52 -10.35 -8.58 3.38
C PHE A 52 -9.95 -7.65 4.53
N GLU A 53 -9.25 -6.57 4.25
CA GLU A 53 -8.73 -5.62 5.22
C GLU A 53 -9.38 -4.23 5.13
N GLY A 54 -9.97 -3.88 3.98
CA GLY A 54 -10.66 -2.61 3.76
C GLY A 54 -11.74 -2.69 2.69
N TYR A 55 -12.63 -1.70 2.64
CA TYR A 55 -13.77 -1.70 1.71
C TYR A 55 -13.82 -0.46 0.80
N LEU A 56 -13.17 0.65 1.19
CA LEU A 56 -13.43 1.96 0.59
C LEU A 56 -12.66 2.16 -0.71
N ILE A 57 -11.41 1.72 -0.74
CA ILE A 57 -10.54 1.69 -1.93
C ILE A 57 -9.74 0.37 -1.94
N ASN A 58 -9.95 -0.44 -2.97
CA ASN A 58 -9.27 -1.72 -3.14
C ASN A 58 -8.41 -1.75 -4.41
N THR A 59 -8.68 -0.87 -5.38
CA THR A 59 -7.90 -0.80 -6.61
C THR A 59 -7.29 0.59 -6.80
N VAL A 60 -6.25 0.67 -7.61
CA VAL A 60 -5.63 1.95 -8.01
C VAL A 60 -6.64 2.88 -8.68
N GLU A 61 -7.53 2.35 -9.51
CA GLU A 61 -8.58 3.14 -10.15
C GLU A 61 -9.51 3.80 -9.12
N GLN A 62 -9.95 3.05 -8.10
CA GLN A 62 -10.76 3.57 -7.00
C GLN A 62 -10.00 4.62 -6.18
N GLY A 63 -8.71 4.38 -5.93
CA GLY A 63 -7.83 5.31 -5.24
C GLY A 63 -7.69 6.63 -6.01
N LEU A 64 -7.46 6.58 -7.31
CA LEU A 64 -7.37 7.77 -8.18
C LEU A 64 -8.70 8.54 -8.23
N ALA A 65 -9.82 7.84 -8.28
CA ALA A 65 -11.14 8.47 -8.20
C ALA A 65 -11.33 9.21 -6.86
N LEU A 66 -10.92 8.59 -5.74
CA LEU A 66 -10.95 9.25 -4.43
C LEU A 66 -10.05 10.48 -4.40
N LEU A 67 -8.82 10.40 -4.91
CA LEU A 67 -7.90 11.54 -4.98
C LEU A 67 -8.47 12.70 -5.81
N ALA A 68 -9.16 12.41 -6.90
CA ALA A 68 -9.81 13.43 -7.74
C ALA A 68 -10.92 14.16 -6.97
N GLU A 69 -11.70 13.45 -6.16
CA GLU A 69 -12.73 14.04 -5.32
C GLU A 69 -12.16 14.83 -4.13
N VAL A 70 -11.08 14.33 -3.49
CA VAL A 70 -10.36 15.05 -2.42
C VAL A 70 -9.73 16.33 -2.95
N ASN A 71 -9.16 16.28 -4.15
CA ASN A 71 -8.55 17.40 -4.87
C ASN A 71 -7.51 18.16 -4.03
N SER A 72 -6.55 17.43 -3.44
CA SER A 72 -5.42 17.99 -2.69
C SER A 72 -4.09 17.53 -3.29
N PRO A 73 -3.12 18.43 -3.54
CA PRO A 73 -1.79 18.03 -4.02
C PRO A 73 -0.97 17.29 -2.95
N ALA A 74 -1.29 17.47 -1.67
CA ALA A 74 -0.62 16.82 -0.55
C ALA A 74 -1.15 15.41 -0.26
N VAL A 75 -2.17 14.94 -1.00
CA VAL A 75 -2.72 13.59 -0.84
C VAL A 75 -2.38 12.75 -2.05
N LYS A 76 -1.71 11.61 -1.81
CA LYS A 76 -1.25 10.67 -2.83
C LYS A 76 -1.66 9.23 -2.48
N LEU A 77 -1.30 8.28 -3.33
CA LEU A 77 -1.51 6.85 -3.09
C LEU A 77 -0.29 6.23 -2.41
N HIS A 78 -0.54 5.28 -1.55
CA HIS A 78 0.42 4.32 -1.06
C HIS A 78 0.07 2.96 -1.67
N LEU A 79 0.98 2.40 -2.44
CA LEU A 79 0.81 1.10 -3.08
C LEU A 79 1.60 0.04 -2.31
N ASP A 80 0.99 -1.11 -2.10
CA ASP A 80 1.61 -2.29 -1.52
C ASP A 80 1.42 -3.49 -2.46
N THR A 81 2.51 -4.16 -2.81
CA THR A 81 2.49 -5.28 -3.76
C THR A 81 1.68 -6.47 -3.29
N PHE A 82 1.54 -6.70 -1.97
CA PHE A 82 0.67 -7.73 -1.43
C PHE A 82 -0.81 -7.44 -1.73
N HIS A 83 -1.25 -6.20 -1.48
CA HIS A 83 -2.63 -5.80 -1.74
C HIS A 83 -2.93 -5.78 -3.25
N LEU A 84 -2.04 -5.21 -4.05
CA LEU A 84 -2.17 -5.19 -5.52
C LEU A 84 -2.24 -6.60 -6.11
N ASN A 85 -1.47 -7.57 -5.58
CA ASN A 85 -1.50 -8.96 -6.05
C ASN A 85 -2.86 -9.65 -5.81
N ILE A 86 -3.66 -9.17 -4.86
CA ILE A 86 -4.99 -9.72 -4.56
C ILE A 86 -6.06 -9.06 -5.42
N GLU A 87 -5.95 -7.75 -5.65
CA GLU A 87 -7.05 -6.94 -6.19
C GLU A 87 -6.89 -6.58 -7.67
N GLU A 88 -5.66 -6.47 -8.17
CA GLU A 88 -5.41 -6.04 -9.54
C GLU A 88 -5.19 -7.22 -10.48
N ASP A 89 -5.79 -7.18 -11.66
CA ASP A 89 -5.55 -8.18 -12.70
C ASP A 89 -4.12 -8.14 -13.24
N ASP A 90 -3.45 -6.96 -13.13
CA ASP A 90 -2.10 -6.72 -13.61
C ASP A 90 -1.45 -5.63 -12.74
N VAL A 91 -0.55 -6.06 -11.85
CA VAL A 91 0.16 -5.18 -10.91
C VAL A 91 0.97 -4.11 -11.64
N SER A 92 1.60 -4.45 -12.74
CA SER A 92 2.43 -3.54 -13.54
C SER A 92 1.58 -2.43 -14.19
N LYS A 93 0.40 -2.77 -14.70
CA LYS A 93 -0.55 -1.77 -15.23
C LYS A 93 -1.08 -0.87 -14.14
N ALA A 94 -1.41 -1.41 -12.97
CA ALA A 94 -1.88 -0.63 -11.82
C ALA A 94 -0.83 0.40 -11.39
N ILE A 95 0.45 0.02 -11.27
CA ILE A 95 1.55 0.94 -10.93
C ILE A 95 1.66 2.04 -12.01
N ARG A 96 1.63 1.69 -13.31
CA ARG A 96 1.68 2.66 -14.41
C ARG A 96 0.48 3.60 -14.41
N LEU A 97 -0.71 3.11 -14.09
CA LEU A 97 -1.92 3.91 -13.98
C LEU A 97 -1.82 4.93 -12.84
N ALA A 98 -1.27 4.54 -11.69
CA ALA A 98 -1.06 5.44 -10.56
C ALA A 98 -0.08 6.58 -10.89
N GLY A 99 0.97 6.30 -11.66
CA GLY A 99 1.90 7.31 -12.19
C GLY A 99 2.53 8.18 -11.10
N ASP A 100 2.51 9.48 -11.29
CA ASP A 100 3.03 10.49 -10.36
C ASP A 100 2.19 10.65 -9.08
N ARG A 101 1.05 9.96 -9.00
CA ARG A 101 0.21 9.94 -7.80
C ARG A 101 0.71 8.96 -6.75
N ILE A 102 1.74 8.16 -7.04
CA ILE A 102 2.40 7.30 -6.04
C ILE A 102 3.23 8.19 -5.12
N GLY A 103 2.89 8.20 -3.83
CA GLY A 103 3.64 8.92 -2.80
C GLY A 103 4.46 8.01 -1.91
N HIS A 104 4.07 6.73 -1.79
CA HIS A 104 4.79 5.72 -1.03
C HIS A 104 4.60 4.33 -1.65
N PHE A 105 5.58 3.44 -1.44
CA PHE A 105 5.53 2.10 -2.02
C PHE A 105 6.05 1.04 -1.03
N HIS A 106 5.21 0.05 -0.73
CA HIS A 106 5.58 -1.12 0.04
C HIS A 106 5.94 -2.30 -0.87
N CYS A 107 7.11 -2.87 -0.61
CA CYS A 107 7.55 -4.14 -1.17
C CYS A 107 7.17 -5.26 -0.20
N SER A 108 6.08 -5.95 -0.47
CA SER A 108 5.54 -7.04 0.33
C SER A 108 5.29 -8.26 -0.55
N GLU A 109 5.63 -9.45 -0.09
CA GLU A 109 5.33 -10.66 -0.84
C GLU A 109 3.85 -11.06 -0.76
N ASN A 110 3.40 -11.83 -1.76
CA ASN A 110 2.05 -12.38 -1.79
C ASN A 110 1.67 -13.22 -0.55
N ASN A 111 2.65 -13.67 0.21
CA ASN A 111 2.51 -14.49 1.41
C ASN A 111 2.98 -13.77 2.69
N ARG A 112 3.13 -12.44 2.64
CA ARG A 112 3.63 -11.58 3.73
C ARG A 112 5.07 -11.88 4.19
N LYS A 113 5.82 -12.72 3.48
CA LYS A 113 7.25 -12.91 3.72
C LYS A 113 8.07 -11.74 3.17
N MET A 114 9.38 -11.78 3.40
CA MET A 114 10.31 -10.82 2.80
C MET A 114 10.29 -10.91 1.27
N PRO A 115 10.48 -9.79 0.55
CA PRO A 115 10.57 -9.76 -0.91
C PRO A 115 11.54 -10.81 -1.46
N GLY A 116 11.14 -11.48 -2.55
CA GLY A 116 11.86 -12.58 -3.17
C GLY A 116 11.56 -13.96 -2.57
N ARG A 117 10.67 -14.06 -1.58
CA ARG A 117 10.25 -15.32 -0.97
C ARG A 117 8.84 -15.79 -1.38
N GLY A 118 8.33 -15.27 -2.46
CA GLY A 118 7.01 -15.60 -3.02
C GLY A 118 6.98 -15.54 -4.54
N HIS A 119 5.89 -15.00 -5.10
CA HIS A 119 5.68 -14.98 -6.56
C HIS A 119 5.29 -13.59 -7.11
N ILE A 120 5.49 -12.53 -6.35
CA ILE A 120 5.32 -11.18 -6.88
C ILE A 120 6.23 -10.99 -8.10
N PRO A 121 5.73 -10.46 -9.23
CA PRO A 121 6.50 -10.31 -10.46
C PRO A 121 7.45 -9.11 -10.38
N TRP A 122 8.50 -9.19 -9.55
CA TRP A 122 9.38 -8.08 -9.20
C TRP A 122 10.04 -7.40 -10.40
N GLY A 123 10.36 -8.16 -11.45
CA GLY A 123 10.88 -7.58 -12.69
C GLY A 123 9.88 -6.66 -13.39
N GLU A 124 8.58 -7.02 -13.36
CA GLU A 124 7.52 -6.19 -13.92
C GLU A 124 7.20 -4.99 -13.02
N VAL A 125 7.24 -5.18 -11.69
CA VAL A 125 7.10 -4.11 -10.70
C VAL A 125 8.20 -3.06 -10.91
N ARG A 126 9.47 -3.49 -11.00
CA ARG A 126 10.60 -2.61 -11.31
C ARG A 126 10.37 -1.84 -12.61
N ALA A 127 10.10 -2.54 -13.71
CA ALA A 127 9.89 -1.90 -15.00
C ALA A 127 8.72 -0.91 -15.00
N ALA A 128 7.70 -1.13 -14.16
CA ALA A 128 6.60 -0.21 -14.00
C ALA A 128 6.98 1.03 -13.17
N LEU A 129 7.72 0.87 -12.08
CA LEU A 129 8.23 1.98 -11.25
C LEU A 129 9.22 2.85 -12.05
N ASP A 130 10.12 2.23 -12.83
CA ASP A 130 11.03 2.94 -13.72
C ASP A 130 10.26 3.76 -14.78
N ALA A 131 9.23 3.17 -15.37
CA ALA A 131 8.42 3.84 -16.40
C ALA A 131 7.65 5.05 -15.90
N VAL A 132 7.28 5.08 -14.62
CA VAL A 132 6.64 6.25 -13.99
C VAL A 132 7.64 7.16 -13.27
N ASN A 133 8.93 6.87 -13.40
CA ASN A 133 10.02 7.62 -12.76
C ASN A 133 9.81 7.78 -11.24
N TYR A 134 9.42 6.70 -10.55
CA TYR A 134 9.23 6.75 -9.11
C TYR A 134 10.56 6.96 -8.38
N GLN A 135 10.63 8.01 -7.56
CA GLN A 135 11.83 8.41 -6.82
C GLN A 135 11.62 8.36 -5.29
N GLY A 136 10.52 7.76 -4.84
CA GLY A 136 10.20 7.66 -3.43
C GLY A 136 10.89 6.47 -2.74
N TRP A 137 10.50 6.24 -1.49
CA TRP A 137 11.02 5.12 -0.70
C TRP A 137 10.39 3.80 -1.12
N LEU A 138 11.22 2.76 -1.20
CA LEU A 138 10.81 1.36 -1.29
C LEU A 138 10.94 0.76 0.11
N THR A 139 9.82 0.60 0.78
CA THR A 139 9.77 0.09 2.16
C THR A 139 9.36 -1.37 2.16
N ILE A 140 10.10 -2.22 2.88
CA ILE A 140 9.72 -3.61 3.05
C ILE A 140 8.63 -3.70 4.13
N GLU A 141 7.53 -4.35 3.79
CA GLU A 141 6.52 -4.76 4.75
C GLU A 141 6.44 -6.29 4.79
N SER A 142 6.56 -6.87 5.98
CA SER A 142 6.55 -8.32 6.16
C SER A 142 6.01 -8.70 7.53
N PHE A 143 5.15 -9.71 7.57
CA PHE A 143 4.51 -10.21 8.78
C PHE A 143 4.69 -11.72 8.87
N VAL A 144 5.73 -12.15 9.56
CA VAL A 144 6.17 -13.56 9.55
C VAL A 144 6.01 -14.29 10.88
N GLN A 145 5.61 -13.58 11.94
CA GLN A 145 5.41 -14.17 13.26
C GLN A 145 3.95 -14.07 13.71
N PRO A 146 3.39 -15.16 14.27
CA PRO A 146 2.10 -15.13 14.93
C PRO A 146 2.25 -14.41 16.27
N GLY A 147 1.89 -13.15 16.31
CA GLY A 147 1.86 -12.36 17.56
C GLY A 147 0.50 -12.38 18.22
N GLU A 148 0.43 -11.92 19.47
CA GLU A 148 -0.84 -11.87 20.21
C GLU A 148 -1.83 -10.85 19.67
N GLU A 149 -1.35 -9.73 19.11
CA GLU A 149 -2.17 -8.63 18.60
C GLU A 149 -2.16 -8.58 17.06
N VAL A 150 -0.98 -8.46 16.47
CA VAL A 150 -0.81 -8.23 15.01
C VAL A 150 -1.05 -9.52 14.22
N GLY A 151 -0.57 -10.66 14.70
CA GLY A 151 -0.67 -11.92 13.99
C GLY A 151 -2.12 -12.32 13.66
N PRO A 152 -3.03 -12.38 14.64
CA PRO A 152 -4.45 -12.67 14.40
C PRO A 152 -5.12 -11.65 13.48
N ALA A 153 -4.83 -10.37 13.64
CA ALA A 153 -5.39 -9.30 12.82
C ALA A 153 -5.01 -9.45 11.33
N LEU A 154 -3.80 -9.95 11.04
CA LEU A 154 -3.28 -10.19 9.70
C LEU A 154 -3.38 -11.67 9.27
N SER A 155 -4.09 -12.51 10.04
CA SER A 155 -4.26 -13.94 9.76
C SER A 155 -2.93 -14.71 9.69
N ILE A 156 -1.94 -14.34 10.49
CA ILE A 156 -0.66 -15.04 10.61
C ILE A 156 -0.78 -16.07 11.74
N TRP A 157 -1.10 -17.31 11.38
CA TRP A 157 -1.40 -18.40 12.32
C TRP A 157 -0.22 -19.34 12.61
N ARG A 158 0.90 -19.18 11.91
CA ARG A 158 2.13 -19.94 12.09
C ARG A 158 3.34 -19.09 11.77
N PRO A 159 4.53 -19.39 12.31
CA PRO A 159 5.77 -18.74 11.87
C PRO A 159 5.99 -18.93 10.36
N LEU A 160 6.32 -17.88 9.66
CA LEU A 160 6.63 -17.87 8.22
C LEU A 160 8.14 -17.64 7.95
N GLY A 161 8.93 -17.38 8.99
CA GLY A 161 10.38 -17.22 8.96
C GLY A 161 10.99 -17.67 10.29
N ASP A 162 12.20 -18.18 10.24
CA ASP A 162 12.91 -18.73 11.40
C ASP A 162 13.96 -17.76 11.98
N ASP A 163 14.66 -17.00 11.11
CA ASP A 163 15.67 -16.00 11.47
C ASP A 163 15.29 -14.64 10.88
N LEU A 164 14.62 -13.81 11.69
CA LEU A 164 14.08 -12.51 11.24
C LEU A 164 15.17 -11.55 10.79
N ASP A 165 16.35 -11.58 11.44
CA ASP A 165 17.47 -10.71 11.09
C ASP A 165 18.11 -11.11 9.76
N ALA A 166 18.31 -12.40 9.54
CA ALA A 166 18.80 -12.91 8.27
C ALA A 166 17.80 -12.66 7.13
N ASP A 167 16.51 -12.91 7.38
CA ASP A 167 15.44 -12.67 6.42
C ASP A 167 15.33 -11.19 6.07
N ALA A 168 15.39 -10.28 7.05
CA ALA A 168 15.34 -8.84 6.81
C ALA A 168 16.54 -8.36 5.96
N ARG A 169 17.77 -8.84 6.26
CA ARG A 169 18.95 -8.53 5.45
C ARG A 169 18.79 -9.03 4.02
N ALA A 170 18.39 -10.28 3.85
CA ALA A 170 18.18 -10.87 2.52
C ALA A 170 17.09 -10.14 1.71
N GLY A 171 15.98 -9.75 2.35
CA GLY A 171 14.92 -8.95 1.74
C GLY A 171 15.41 -7.56 1.32
N ALA A 172 16.19 -6.89 2.17
CA ALA A 172 16.78 -5.59 1.83
C ALA A 172 17.76 -5.67 0.65
N ASP A 173 18.59 -6.70 0.61
CA ASP A 173 19.53 -6.93 -0.50
C ASP A 173 18.79 -7.28 -1.79
N PHE A 174 17.69 -8.04 -1.69
CA PHE A 174 16.83 -8.34 -2.83
C PHE A 174 16.19 -7.05 -3.39
N VAL A 175 15.57 -6.23 -2.55
CA VAL A 175 14.92 -4.98 -3.01
C VAL A 175 15.94 -4.03 -3.64
N ARG A 176 17.13 -3.86 -3.06
CA ARG A 176 18.18 -3.03 -3.65
C ARG A 176 18.57 -3.50 -5.05
N ARG A 177 18.83 -4.79 -5.21
CA ARG A 177 19.28 -5.35 -6.47
C ARG A 177 18.20 -5.49 -7.51
N GLU A 178 17.04 -6.04 -7.15
CA GLU A 178 16.01 -6.45 -8.10
C GLU A 178 14.95 -5.38 -8.34
N VAL A 179 14.71 -4.49 -7.38
CA VAL A 179 13.65 -3.48 -7.46
C VAL A 179 14.21 -2.06 -7.60
N ALA A 180 15.17 -1.67 -6.77
CA ALA A 180 15.78 -0.34 -6.86
C ALA A 180 16.84 -0.22 -7.96
N GLY A 181 17.47 -1.33 -8.35
CA GLY A 181 18.50 -1.33 -9.39
C GLY A 181 19.85 -0.73 -8.95
N ALA A 182 20.14 -0.82 -7.65
CA ALA A 182 21.37 -0.30 -7.02
C ALA A 182 22.38 -1.42 -6.75
#